data_484132dcd5bedec1a3677e4598801a9e
#
_entry.id   484132dcd5bedec1a3677e4598801a9e
#
_cell.length_a   1.000
_cell.length_b   1.000
_cell.length_c   1.000
_cell.angle_alpha   90.00
_cell.angle_beta   90.00
_cell.angle_gamma   90.00
#
_symmetry.space_group_name_H-M   'P 1'
#
loop_
_entity.id
_entity.type
_entity.pdbx_description
1 polymer ?
#
loop_
_entity_poly.entity_id
_entity_poly.type
_entity_poly.pdbx_seq_one_letter_code
_entity_poly.pdbx_strand_id
1 'polypeptide(L)'
;MDKTSSCNFLFLILFLSSLSLACSDTYQTFLQCLQSKSPQPSQISSILYAPTNSGFQPTLESYVRNLRFNRSTTRKPDLIVTPKTEAHVSYAVLCAQAVNTQLKIRSGGHDYDGISYVSEQPFILLDMFNLRSISIDLPTQTAWVGAGAQLGELYYHISTKSKTLGFPAGVCPTVGVGGHLSGGGYGNMLRKYGLSVDHVLDAKIVDVKGRILDRKGMGEDLFWAIRGGGGASFGVVLSYKIGLVPVPETVTVFRIERTLAQNATEIVYRWQFVADKIDNGLFIRLLLQPVTLNKVRTVRASFIGQFLGDAEKLVQVMGAGFPELGLKKEDCMETSWIGSVLYWANFDNGTKPEALLSRVPNSVSYGKRKSDYLQNPISKDGLELIWKKMIEVGKTGFVFNPYGGRMSEIPAGETPFPHRAGNICKIQYSVNWDDAGLAADNEYIDQIRRLYAFMAPFVSKAPRGAYLNYRDLDIGTNQNGKNSYEEGKVYGDKYFLGNFQRLVKVKTMVDPGNFFRNEQSIPTFRA
;
A
#
# COMPACT_ATOMS: atom_id res chain seq x y z
N MET A 1 -56.91 12.01 -6.49
CA MET A 1 -56.17 10.74 -6.33
C MET A 1 -55.24 10.61 -7.53
N ASP A 2 -53.97 10.76 -7.28
CA ASP A 2 -52.93 11.09 -8.26
C ASP A 2 -52.49 9.90 -9.13
N LYS A 3 -52.78 10.00 -10.44
CA LYS A 3 -52.30 8.99 -11.42
C LYS A 3 -50.79 9.05 -11.66
N THR A 4 -50.10 10.07 -11.18
CA THR A 4 -48.65 10.25 -11.31
C THR A 4 -47.82 9.39 -10.35
N SER A 5 -48.38 9.08 -9.17
CA SER A 5 -47.69 8.23 -8.15
C SER A 5 -47.60 6.76 -8.57
N SER A 6 -48.64 6.26 -9.28
CA SER A 6 -48.69 4.85 -9.74
C SER A 6 -47.73 4.56 -10.89
N CYS A 7 -47.46 5.57 -11.75
CA CYS A 7 -46.54 5.40 -12.88
C CYS A 7 -45.08 5.35 -12.43
N ASN A 8 -44.71 6.18 -11.45
CA ASN A 8 -43.33 6.18 -10.89
C ASN A 8 -43.04 4.89 -10.12
N PHE A 9 -44.03 4.28 -9.46
CA PHE A 9 -43.83 3.01 -8.75
C PHE A 9 -43.65 1.83 -9.73
N LEU A 10 -44.39 1.84 -10.83
CA LEU A 10 -44.26 0.82 -11.90
C LEU A 10 -42.91 0.93 -12.61
N PHE A 11 -42.42 2.13 -12.91
CA PHE A 11 -41.10 2.36 -13.48
C PHE A 11 -39.97 1.88 -12.52
N LEU A 12 -40.10 2.12 -11.23
CA LEU A 12 -39.14 1.66 -10.22
C LEU A 12 -39.09 0.12 -10.13
N ILE A 13 -40.25 -0.55 -10.15
CA ILE A 13 -40.34 -2.01 -10.13
C ILE A 13 -39.78 -2.62 -11.43
N LEU A 14 -40.07 -2.05 -12.59
CA LEU A 14 -39.53 -2.49 -13.87
C LEU A 14 -38.01 -2.28 -13.94
N PHE A 15 -37.51 -1.17 -13.41
CA PHE A 15 -36.08 -0.90 -13.34
C PHE A 15 -35.35 -1.86 -12.39
N LEU A 16 -35.93 -2.14 -11.22
CA LEU A 16 -35.38 -3.11 -10.26
C LEU A 16 -35.44 -4.54 -10.79
N SER A 17 -36.50 -4.92 -11.53
CA SER A 17 -36.61 -6.24 -12.13
C SER A 17 -35.66 -6.42 -13.31
N SER A 18 -35.41 -5.40 -14.11
CA SER A 18 -34.43 -5.45 -15.21
C SER A 18 -32.99 -5.52 -14.70
N LEU A 19 -32.65 -4.83 -13.60
CA LEU A 19 -31.36 -4.92 -12.94
C LEU A 19 -31.12 -6.31 -12.34
N SER A 20 -32.13 -6.93 -11.72
CA SER A 20 -32.01 -8.28 -11.15
C SER A 20 -31.87 -9.36 -12.23
N LEU A 21 -32.54 -9.21 -13.36
CA LEU A 21 -32.41 -10.09 -14.52
C LEU A 21 -31.02 -9.99 -15.18
N ALA A 22 -30.50 -8.77 -15.37
CA ALA A 22 -29.19 -8.55 -15.96
C ALA A 22 -28.05 -9.10 -15.07
N CYS A 23 -28.13 -8.92 -13.77
CA CYS A 23 -27.14 -9.44 -12.81
C CYS A 23 -27.18 -10.99 -12.74
N SER A 24 -28.37 -11.60 -12.85
CA SER A 24 -28.54 -13.05 -12.93
C SER A 24 -27.91 -13.62 -14.21
N ASP A 25 -28.04 -12.92 -15.34
CA ASP A 25 -27.50 -13.34 -16.62
C ASP A 25 -25.95 -13.28 -16.63
N THR A 26 -25.39 -12.19 -16.13
CA THR A 26 -23.92 -12.04 -16.00
C THR A 26 -23.31 -13.11 -15.10
N TYR A 27 -23.97 -13.44 -13.97
CA TYR A 27 -23.50 -14.50 -13.07
C TYR A 27 -23.49 -15.86 -13.77
N GLN A 28 -24.60 -16.24 -14.42
CA GLN A 28 -24.70 -17.53 -15.09
C GLN A 28 -23.70 -17.65 -16.25
N THR A 29 -23.57 -16.61 -17.07
CA THR A 29 -22.62 -16.57 -18.18
C THR A 29 -21.18 -16.68 -17.68
N PHE A 30 -20.83 -15.95 -16.61
CA PHE A 30 -19.49 -16.01 -16.02
C PHE A 30 -19.21 -17.37 -15.37
N LEU A 31 -20.19 -17.95 -14.66
CA LEU A 31 -20.08 -19.28 -14.05
C LEU A 31 -19.87 -20.36 -15.13
N GLN A 32 -20.68 -20.36 -16.17
CA GLN A 32 -20.54 -21.31 -17.30
C GLN A 32 -19.18 -21.18 -17.98
N CYS A 33 -18.71 -19.95 -18.20
CA CYS A 33 -17.37 -19.70 -18.74
C CYS A 33 -16.28 -20.31 -17.82
N LEU A 34 -16.32 -20.09 -16.52
CA LEU A 34 -15.35 -20.69 -15.60
C LEU A 34 -15.41 -22.22 -15.60
N GLN A 35 -16.62 -22.78 -15.60
CA GLN A 35 -16.83 -24.22 -15.61
C GLN A 35 -16.31 -24.86 -16.91
N SER A 36 -16.52 -24.22 -18.07
CA SER A 36 -16.04 -24.74 -19.37
C SER A 36 -14.51 -24.79 -19.47
N LYS A 37 -13.79 -23.97 -18.69
CA LYS A 37 -12.32 -23.93 -18.67
C LYS A 37 -11.71 -24.82 -17.59
N SER A 38 -12.49 -25.22 -16.59
CA SER A 38 -12.00 -25.99 -15.45
C SER A 38 -12.06 -27.50 -15.71
N PRO A 39 -10.99 -28.25 -15.42
CA PRO A 39 -11.05 -29.71 -15.41
C PRO A 39 -11.94 -30.26 -14.28
N GLN A 40 -12.34 -29.43 -13.32
CA GLN A 40 -13.20 -29.75 -12.19
C GLN A 40 -14.36 -28.75 -12.06
N PRO A 41 -15.33 -28.77 -12.99
CA PRO A 41 -16.40 -27.76 -13.06
C PRO A 41 -17.23 -27.65 -11.79
N SER A 42 -17.44 -28.74 -11.07
CA SER A 42 -18.23 -28.78 -9.82
C SER A 42 -17.60 -27.98 -8.66
N GLN A 43 -16.30 -27.76 -8.69
CA GLN A 43 -15.59 -26.98 -7.66
C GLN A 43 -15.68 -25.47 -7.88
N ILE A 44 -16.01 -25.01 -9.07
CA ILE A 44 -16.04 -23.59 -9.46
C ILE A 44 -17.05 -22.80 -8.62
N SER A 45 -18.22 -23.38 -8.32
CA SER A 45 -19.24 -22.73 -7.49
C SER A 45 -18.72 -22.36 -6.07
N SER A 46 -17.70 -23.09 -5.58
CA SER A 46 -17.12 -22.85 -4.24
C SER A 46 -16.16 -21.64 -4.18
N ILE A 47 -15.83 -21.05 -5.31
CA ILE A 47 -14.92 -19.89 -5.41
C ILE A 47 -15.60 -18.67 -5.99
N LEU A 48 -16.88 -18.73 -6.34
CA LEU A 48 -17.64 -17.66 -6.97
C LEU A 48 -18.81 -17.24 -6.06
N TYR A 49 -18.90 -15.95 -5.75
CA TYR A 49 -19.97 -15.39 -4.94
C TYR A 49 -20.69 -14.28 -5.69
N ALA A 50 -22.03 -14.40 -5.74
CA ALA A 50 -22.94 -13.34 -6.19
C ALA A 50 -23.56 -12.64 -4.97
N PRO A 51 -24.12 -11.44 -5.10
CA PRO A 51 -24.76 -10.71 -3.99
C PRO A 51 -25.85 -11.50 -3.25
N THR A 52 -26.47 -12.47 -3.92
CA THR A 52 -27.48 -13.39 -3.36
C THR A 52 -26.89 -14.52 -2.51
N ASN A 53 -25.58 -14.75 -2.55
CA ASN A 53 -24.93 -15.79 -1.74
C ASN A 53 -24.61 -15.28 -0.33
N SER A 54 -24.86 -16.08 0.69
CA SER A 54 -24.58 -15.73 2.09
C SER A 54 -23.10 -15.41 2.36
N GLY A 55 -22.17 -15.98 1.59
CA GLY A 55 -20.74 -15.72 1.69
C GLY A 55 -20.26 -14.42 1.03
N PHE A 56 -21.08 -13.75 0.23
CA PHE A 56 -20.66 -12.55 -0.52
C PHE A 56 -20.25 -11.40 0.39
N GLN A 57 -21.16 -10.95 1.28
CA GLN A 57 -20.92 -9.81 2.15
C GLN A 57 -19.74 -10.06 3.12
N PRO A 58 -19.65 -11.21 3.84
CA PRO A 58 -18.49 -11.49 4.67
C PRO A 58 -17.17 -11.50 3.91
N THR A 59 -17.15 -12.07 2.70
CA THR A 59 -15.92 -12.08 1.85
C THR A 59 -15.55 -10.68 1.43
N LEU A 60 -16.50 -9.84 1.04
CA LEU A 60 -16.24 -8.45 0.67
C LEU A 60 -15.65 -7.66 1.83
N GLU A 61 -16.27 -7.73 3.01
CA GLU A 61 -15.93 -6.92 4.19
C GLU A 61 -14.64 -7.35 4.87
N SER A 62 -14.24 -8.62 4.77
CA SER A 62 -13.03 -9.16 5.42
C SER A 62 -11.77 -8.34 5.15
N TYR A 63 -11.68 -7.66 4.02
CA TYR A 63 -10.52 -6.89 3.59
C TYR A 63 -10.85 -5.44 3.21
N VAL A 64 -11.95 -4.88 3.69
CA VAL A 64 -12.20 -3.43 3.66
C VAL A 64 -11.50 -2.80 4.86
N ARG A 65 -10.44 -2.04 4.61
CA ARG A 65 -9.59 -1.43 5.65
C ARG A 65 -9.89 0.04 5.91
N ASN A 66 -10.69 0.67 5.07
CA ASN A 66 -11.12 2.05 5.20
C ASN A 66 -12.65 2.11 5.14
N LEU A 67 -13.27 2.46 6.26
CA LEU A 67 -14.73 2.48 6.43
C LEU A 67 -15.46 3.46 5.49
N ARG A 68 -14.73 4.44 4.88
CA ARG A 68 -15.29 5.29 3.83
C ARG A 68 -15.88 4.48 2.67
N PHE A 69 -15.33 3.30 2.42
CA PHE A 69 -15.69 2.43 1.30
C PHE A 69 -16.56 1.23 1.70
N ASN A 70 -17.02 1.19 2.98
CA ASN A 70 -17.99 0.19 3.47
C ASN A 70 -19.37 0.80 3.75
N ARG A 71 -19.88 1.62 2.83
CA ARG A 71 -21.18 2.28 2.95
C ARG A 71 -22.21 1.61 2.04
N SER A 72 -23.49 1.80 2.36
CA SER A 72 -24.59 1.34 1.49
C SER A 72 -24.57 2.00 0.10
N THR A 73 -24.07 3.24 0.03
CA THR A 73 -23.92 4.00 -1.23
C THR A 73 -22.69 3.62 -2.04
N THR A 74 -21.72 2.88 -1.46
CA THR A 74 -20.54 2.41 -2.20
C THR A 74 -20.95 1.29 -3.14
N ARG A 75 -20.60 1.41 -4.44
CA ARG A 75 -20.85 0.33 -5.41
C ARG A 75 -20.13 -0.94 -4.96
N LYS A 76 -20.88 -2.02 -4.87
CA LYS A 76 -20.37 -3.37 -4.60
C LYS A 76 -19.94 -4.03 -5.90
N PRO A 77 -19.03 -5.02 -5.88
CA PRO A 77 -18.76 -5.85 -7.05
C PRO A 77 -20.00 -6.63 -7.48
N ASP A 78 -20.14 -6.86 -8.78
CA ASP A 78 -21.20 -7.72 -9.30
C ASP A 78 -20.97 -9.17 -8.88
N LEU A 79 -19.69 -9.59 -8.84
CA LEU A 79 -19.25 -10.92 -8.45
C LEU A 79 -17.93 -10.84 -7.66
N ILE A 80 -17.70 -11.83 -6.78
CA ILE A 80 -16.40 -12.03 -6.12
C ILE A 80 -15.87 -13.41 -6.52
N VAL A 81 -14.63 -13.46 -7.00
CA VAL A 81 -13.90 -14.69 -7.29
C VAL A 81 -12.78 -14.85 -6.26
N THR A 82 -12.74 -16.01 -5.59
CA THR A 82 -11.71 -16.37 -4.59
C THR A 82 -10.88 -17.55 -5.07
N PRO A 83 -9.92 -17.36 -6.01
CA PRO A 83 -9.20 -18.44 -6.64
C PRO A 83 -8.42 -19.27 -5.62
N LYS A 84 -8.44 -20.60 -5.77
CA LYS A 84 -7.67 -21.54 -4.94
C LYS A 84 -6.41 -22.05 -5.65
N THR A 85 -6.32 -21.85 -6.98
CA THR A 85 -5.18 -22.24 -7.81
C THR A 85 -4.82 -21.12 -8.78
N GLU A 86 -3.59 -21.15 -9.29
CA GLU A 86 -3.12 -20.22 -10.34
C GLU A 86 -4.02 -20.31 -11.61
N ALA A 87 -4.47 -21.52 -11.96
CA ALA A 87 -5.37 -21.73 -13.10
C ALA A 87 -6.73 -21.03 -12.94
N HIS A 88 -7.28 -20.99 -11.72
CA HIS A 88 -8.53 -20.26 -11.46
C HIS A 88 -8.38 -18.75 -11.75
N VAL A 89 -7.20 -18.17 -11.53
CA VAL A 89 -6.92 -16.77 -11.89
C VAL A 89 -6.91 -16.59 -13.41
N SER A 90 -6.26 -17.50 -14.14
CA SER A 90 -6.27 -17.53 -15.61
C SER A 90 -7.69 -17.58 -16.16
N TYR A 91 -8.52 -18.48 -15.64
CA TYR A 91 -9.93 -18.59 -16.06
C TYR A 91 -10.70 -17.31 -15.74
N ALA A 92 -10.51 -16.73 -14.57
CA ALA A 92 -11.19 -15.49 -14.18
C ALA A 92 -10.84 -14.32 -15.11
N VAL A 93 -9.57 -14.17 -15.52
CA VAL A 93 -9.13 -13.16 -16.48
C VAL A 93 -9.83 -13.34 -17.82
N LEU A 94 -9.81 -14.56 -18.38
CA LEU A 94 -10.43 -14.85 -19.68
C LEU A 94 -11.96 -14.68 -19.66
N CYS A 95 -12.61 -15.11 -18.58
CA CYS A 95 -14.05 -15.01 -18.45
C CYS A 95 -14.51 -13.57 -18.17
N ALA A 96 -13.74 -12.75 -17.43
CA ALA A 96 -14.05 -11.34 -17.26
C ALA A 96 -13.97 -10.57 -18.59
N GLN A 97 -13.04 -10.92 -19.47
CA GLN A 97 -12.99 -10.39 -20.83
C GLN A 97 -14.21 -10.82 -21.65
N ALA A 98 -14.59 -12.11 -21.59
CA ALA A 98 -15.73 -12.64 -22.33
C ALA A 98 -17.05 -11.94 -21.97
N VAL A 99 -17.24 -11.56 -20.69
CA VAL A 99 -18.41 -10.80 -20.25
C VAL A 99 -18.19 -9.27 -20.27
N ASN A 100 -17.07 -8.80 -20.82
CA ASN A 100 -16.69 -7.39 -20.95
C ASN A 100 -16.80 -6.60 -19.63
N THR A 101 -16.42 -7.23 -18.51
CA THR A 101 -16.53 -6.61 -17.16
C THR A 101 -15.14 -6.31 -16.59
N GLN A 102 -14.99 -5.16 -15.95
CA GLN A 102 -13.74 -4.75 -15.29
C GLN A 102 -13.35 -5.75 -14.20
N LEU A 103 -12.06 -6.07 -14.13
CA LEU A 103 -11.50 -6.90 -13.08
C LEU A 103 -10.72 -6.05 -12.08
N LYS A 104 -11.14 -6.03 -10.80
CA LYS A 104 -10.41 -5.44 -9.68
C LYS A 104 -9.69 -6.53 -8.92
N ILE A 105 -8.43 -6.30 -8.56
CA ILE A 105 -7.56 -7.30 -7.92
C ILE A 105 -7.29 -6.86 -6.49
N ARG A 106 -7.67 -7.71 -5.51
CA ARG A 106 -7.47 -7.46 -4.09
C ARG A 106 -6.51 -8.48 -3.48
N SER A 107 -5.44 -7.99 -2.84
CA SER A 107 -4.54 -8.75 -1.97
C SER A 107 -4.93 -8.54 -0.50
N GLY A 108 -4.31 -7.60 0.22
CA GLY A 108 -4.63 -7.28 1.62
C GLY A 108 -5.70 -6.22 1.84
N GLY A 109 -6.19 -5.56 0.79
CA GLY A 109 -7.23 -4.52 0.87
C GLY A 109 -6.80 -3.22 1.54
N HIS A 110 -5.51 -2.93 1.62
CA HIS A 110 -4.94 -1.73 2.27
C HIS A 110 -4.88 -0.48 1.38
N ASP A 111 -5.45 -0.51 0.19
CA ASP A 111 -5.53 0.65 -0.67
C ASP A 111 -6.27 1.81 0.03
N TYR A 112 -5.63 2.97 0.14
CA TYR A 112 -6.15 4.09 0.92
C TYR A 112 -7.39 4.76 0.31
N ASP A 113 -7.54 4.68 -1.00
CA ASP A 113 -8.72 5.20 -1.72
C ASP A 113 -9.59 4.07 -2.31
N GLY A 114 -9.42 2.81 -1.82
CA GLY A 114 -10.30 1.70 -2.09
C GLY A 114 -10.24 1.11 -3.51
N ILE A 115 -9.30 1.56 -4.35
CA ILE A 115 -9.24 1.22 -5.80
C ILE A 115 -9.20 -0.30 -6.04
N SER A 116 -8.67 -1.08 -5.10
CA SER A 116 -8.57 -2.55 -5.25
C SER A 116 -9.91 -3.29 -5.08
N TYR A 117 -10.96 -2.62 -4.54
CA TYR A 117 -12.25 -3.25 -4.25
C TYR A 117 -13.46 -2.30 -4.42
N VAL A 118 -13.26 -1.09 -4.95
CA VAL A 118 -14.32 -0.13 -5.30
C VAL A 118 -14.12 0.34 -6.74
N SER A 119 -15.21 0.58 -7.45
CA SER A 119 -15.21 1.18 -8.79
C SER A 119 -16.52 1.93 -9.02
N GLU A 120 -16.51 2.94 -9.88
CA GLU A 120 -17.73 3.58 -10.38
C GLU A 120 -18.40 2.74 -11.47
N GLN A 121 -17.64 1.86 -12.13
CA GLN A 121 -18.13 0.96 -13.18
C GLN A 121 -18.50 -0.41 -12.59
N PRO A 122 -19.37 -1.19 -13.25
CA PRO A 122 -19.56 -2.61 -12.96
C PRO A 122 -18.23 -3.37 -12.96
N PHE A 123 -18.01 -4.22 -11.96
CA PHE A 123 -16.73 -4.93 -11.84
C PHE A 123 -16.86 -6.28 -11.13
N ILE A 124 -15.93 -7.16 -11.44
CA ILE A 124 -15.69 -8.42 -10.74
C ILE A 124 -14.50 -8.22 -9.79
N LEU A 125 -14.65 -8.61 -8.54
CA LEU A 125 -13.57 -8.60 -7.56
C LEU A 125 -12.84 -9.95 -7.57
N LEU A 126 -11.58 -9.94 -7.97
CA LEU A 126 -10.67 -11.08 -7.85
C LEU A 126 -9.91 -10.97 -6.54
N ASP A 127 -10.29 -11.77 -5.54
CA ASP A 127 -9.70 -11.75 -4.22
C ASP A 127 -8.66 -12.85 -4.05
N MET A 128 -7.40 -12.46 -3.95
CA MET A 128 -6.24 -13.35 -3.97
C MET A 128 -5.98 -14.08 -2.64
N PHE A 129 -6.80 -13.89 -1.60
CA PHE A 129 -6.49 -14.28 -0.23
C PHE A 129 -6.15 -15.78 -0.03
N ASN A 130 -6.64 -16.67 -0.89
CA ASN A 130 -6.32 -18.10 -0.83
C ASN A 130 -4.93 -18.43 -1.42
N LEU A 131 -4.41 -17.59 -2.33
CA LEU A 131 -3.10 -17.80 -2.97
C LEU A 131 -2.01 -17.16 -2.12
N ARG A 132 -1.76 -17.76 -0.93
CA ARG A 132 -0.89 -17.22 0.13
C ARG A 132 0.20 -18.17 0.60
N SER A 133 0.56 -19.16 -0.20
CA SER A 133 1.66 -20.07 0.14
C SER A 133 2.96 -19.31 0.34
N ILE A 134 3.75 -19.74 1.33
CA ILE A 134 5.08 -19.21 1.62
C ILE A 134 6.02 -20.41 1.74
N SER A 135 7.01 -20.47 0.85
CA SER A 135 8.03 -21.51 0.84
C SER A 135 9.41 -20.87 0.95
N ILE A 136 10.13 -21.19 2.03
CA ILE A 136 11.46 -20.63 2.33
C ILE A 136 12.51 -21.66 2.00
N ASP A 137 13.50 -21.25 1.22
CA ASP A 137 14.71 -22.00 0.88
C ASP A 137 15.91 -21.37 1.62
N LEU A 138 16.33 -21.99 2.72
CA LEU A 138 17.44 -21.50 3.53
C LEU A 138 18.80 -21.57 2.82
N PRO A 139 19.14 -22.66 2.10
CA PRO A 139 20.39 -22.74 1.36
C PRO A 139 20.61 -21.60 0.38
N THR A 140 19.57 -21.16 -0.33
CA THR A 140 19.64 -20.04 -1.28
C THR A 140 19.24 -18.69 -0.66
N GLN A 141 18.80 -18.67 0.60
CA GLN A 141 18.27 -17.50 1.29
C GLN A 141 17.16 -16.81 0.49
N THR A 142 16.25 -17.59 -0.09
CA THR A 142 15.13 -17.07 -0.89
C THR A 142 13.79 -17.58 -0.37
N ALA A 143 12.71 -16.92 -0.79
CA ALA A 143 11.36 -17.41 -0.54
C ALA A 143 10.46 -17.19 -1.76
N TRP A 144 9.59 -18.16 -2.07
CA TRP A 144 8.40 -17.93 -2.90
C TRP A 144 7.23 -17.52 -2.01
N VAL A 145 6.56 -16.44 -2.36
CA VAL A 145 5.48 -15.86 -1.57
C VAL A 145 4.28 -15.56 -2.47
N GLY A 146 3.14 -16.16 -2.18
CA GLY A 146 1.89 -15.91 -2.89
C GLY A 146 1.40 -14.47 -2.71
N ALA A 147 0.84 -13.87 -3.76
CA ALA A 147 0.39 -12.48 -3.74
C ALA A 147 -0.76 -12.20 -2.75
N GLY A 148 -1.50 -13.23 -2.33
CA GLY A 148 -2.54 -13.17 -1.31
C GLY A 148 -2.02 -13.29 0.13
N ALA A 149 -0.73 -13.57 0.35
CA ALA A 149 -0.12 -13.56 1.67
C ALA A 149 -0.04 -12.14 2.23
N GLN A 150 0.00 -12.02 3.56
CA GLN A 150 0.23 -10.77 4.26
C GLN A 150 1.65 -10.70 4.82
N LEU A 151 2.15 -9.49 5.08
CA LEU A 151 3.51 -9.29 5.57
C LEU A 151 3.77 -9.99 6.91
N GLY A 152 2.78 -10.01 7.81
CA GLY A 152 2.88 -10.70 9.08
C GLY A 152 3.08 -12.21 8.90
N GLU A 153 2.34 -12.85 7.96
CA GLU A 153 2.53 -14.25 7.61
C GLU A 153 3.96 -14.50 7.10
N LEU A 154 4.47 -13.61 6.22
CA LEU A 154 5.83 -13.71 5.70
C LEU A 154 6.88 -13.60 6.81
N TYR A 155 6.78 -12.60 7.67
CA TYR A 155 7.72 -12.39 8.79
C TYR A 155 7.73 -13.56 9.76
N TYR A 156 6.54 -14.06 10.11
CA TYR A 156 6.40 -15.25 10.97
C TYR A 156 7.12 -16.45 10.36
N HIS A 157 6.82 -16.77 9.10
CA HIS A 157 7.44 -17.94 8.45
C HIS A 157 8.97 -17.80 8.32
N ILE A 158 9.52 -16.60 8.07
CA ILE A 158 10.96 -16.38 8.08
C ILE A 158 11.53 -16.67 9.48
N SER A 159 10.92 -16.09 10.53
CA SER A 159 11.42 -16.19 11.90
C SER A 159 11.38 -17.62 12.47
N THR A 160 10.44 -18.46 11.99
CA THR A 160 10.39 -19.88 12.37
C THR A 160 11.49 -20.73 11.73
N LYS A 161 12.12 -20.23 10.66
CA LYS A 161 13.18 -20.94 9.92
C LYS A 161 14.57 -20.40 10.22
N SER A 162 14.71 -19.10 10.54
CA SER A 162 16.00 -18.47 10.82
C SER A 162 15.86 -17.33 11.82
N LYS A 163 16.85 -17.19 12.71
CA LYS A 163 16.98 -16.04 13.63
C LYS A 163 17.79 -14.90 13.03
N THR A 164 18.50 -15.16 11.93
CA THR A 164 19.47 -14.25 11.31
C THR A 164 19.10 -13.85 9.88
N LEU A 165 17.90 -14.18 9.43
CA LEU A 165 17.33 -13.72 8.16
C LEU A 165 16.07 -12.90 8.40
N GLY A 166 15.88 -11.88 7.56
CA GLY A 166 14.72 -11.00 7.55
C GLY A 166 14.30 -10.61 6.13
N PHE A 167 13.33 -9.71 6.03
CA PHE A 167 12.91 -9.14 4.75
C PHE A 167 12.58 -7.65 4.91
N PRO A 168 13.11 -6.74 4.05
CA PRO A 168 12.91 -5.29 4.17
C PRO A 168 11.56 -4.87 3.62
N ALA A 169 10.48 -5.06 4.41
CA ALA A 169 9.13 -4.69 4.05
C ALA A 169 8.42 -3.91 5.17
N GLY A 170 7.17 -3.55 4.97
CA GLY A 170 6.43 -2.60 5.80
C GLY A 170 6.04 -3.12 7.18
N VAL A 171 5.66 -2.20 8.07
CA VAL A 171 5.44 -2.47 9.50
C VAL A 171 4.02 -3.00 9.82
N CYS A 172 3.03 -2.80 8.95
CA CYS A 172 1.67 -3.28 9.19
C CYS A 172 1.53 -4.75 8.77
N PRO A 173 1.30 -5.70 9.68
CA PRO A 173 1.31 -7.13 9.38
C PRO A 173 0.21 -7.56 8.42
N THR A 174 -0.94 -6.88 8.41
CA THR A 174 -2.08 -7.21 7.54
C THR A 174 -2.00 -6.66 6.11
N VAL A 175 -0.92 -5.94 5.75
CA VAL A 175 -0.68 -5.49 4.37
C VAL A 175 -0.39 -6.67 3.46
N GLY A 176 -1.09 -6.75 2.33
CA GLY A 176 -0.91 -7.82 1.35
C GLY A 176 0.39 -7.70 0.57
N VAL A 177 1.10 -8.80 0.43
CA VAL A 177 2.39 -8.91 -0.31
C VAL A 177 2.22 -8.43 -1.75
N GLY A 178 1.15 -8.85 -2.44
CA GLY A 178 0.91 -8.48 -3.84
C GLY A 178 0.88 -6.98 -4.07
N GLY A 179 0.09 -6.23 -3.27
CA GLY A 179 0.01 -4.77 -3.36
C GLY A 179 1.31 -4.09 -2.90
N HIS A 180 1.91 -4.60 -1.83
CA HIS A 180 3.11 -4.01 -1.24
C HIS A 180 4.30 -3.99 -2.22
N LEU A 181 4.62 -5.14 -2.81
CA LEU A 181 5.71 -5.24 -3.78
C LEU A 181 5.37 -4.55 -5.12
N SER A 182 4.11 -4.58 -5.54
CA SER A 182 3.70 -3.93 -6.80
C SER A 182 4.03 -2.44 -6.87
N GLY A 183 4.06 -1.73 -5.75
CA GLY A 183 4.34 -0.29 -5.71
C GLY A 183 5.67 0.07 -5.06
N GLY A 184 6.60 -0.88 -4.91
CA GLY A 184 7.92 -0.67 -4.33
C GLY A 184 8.09 -1.37 -2.98
N GLY A 185 7.29 -1.03 -1.99
CA GLY A 185 7.35 -1.61 -0.65
C GLY A 185 8.53 -1.11 0.18
N TYR A 186 8.29 -0.41 1.27
CA TYR A 186 9.34 0.05 2.17
C TYR A 186 9.07 -0.35 3.61
N GLY A 187 10.14 -0.43 4.38
CA GLY A 187 10.09 -0.70 5.82
C GLY A 187 11.29 -0.12 6.55
N ASN A 188 11.47 -0.53 7.80
CA ASN A 188 12.48 0.01 8.71
C ASN A 188 13.94 -0.34 8.32
N MET A 189 14.11 -1.29 7.41
CA MET A 189 15.43 -1.70 6.92
C MET A 189 15.79 -1.07 5.55
N LEU A 190 14.98 -0.12 5.05
CA LEU A 190 15.17 0.44 3.70
C LEU A 190 16.52 1.13 3.52
N ARG A 191 17.09 1.75 4.59
CA ARG A 191 18.39 2.41 4.51
C ARG A 191 19.55 1.42 4.35
N LYS A 192 19.42 0.23 4.95
CA LYS A 192 20.41 -0.84 4.87
C LYS A 192 20.29 -1.65 3.58
N TYR A 193 19.03 -1.96 3.16
CA TYR A 193 18.77 -2.96 2.13
C TYR A 193 17.98 -2.44 0.92
N GLY A 194 17.44 -1.22 0.95
CA GLY A 194 16.55 -0.71 -0.10
C GLY A 194 15.08 -1.12 0.13
N LEU A 195 14.31 -1.11 -0.93
CA LEU A 195 12.89 -1.46 -0.94
C LEU A 195 12.68 -2.98 -1.06
N SER A 196 11.47 -3.44 -0.77
CA SER A 196 11.07 -4.84 -0.98
C SER A 196 11.28 -5.30 -2.42
N VAL A 197 11.00 -4.44 -3.42
CA VAL A 197 11.17 -4.76 -4.85
C VAL A 197 12.61 -4.92 -5.28
N ASP A 198 13.56 -4.34 -4.56
CA ASP A 198 14.99 -4.47 -4.85
C ASP A 198 15.49 -5.91 -4.59
N HIS A 199 14.69 -6.71 -3.87
CA HIS A 199 14.95 -8.11 -3.55
C HIS A 199 14.06 -9.09 -4.33
N VAL A 200 13.30 -8.64 -5.32
CA VAL A 200 12.49 -9.54 -6.17
C VAL A 200 13.38 -10.15 -7.24
N LEU A 201 13.52 -11.47 -7.20
CA LEU A 201 14.37 -12.27 -8.10
C LEU A 201 13.60 -12.85 -9.28
N ASP A 202 12.34 -13.21 -9.04
CA ASP A 202 11.42 -13.79 -10.02
C ASP A 202 9.98 -13.49 -9.61
N ALA A 203 9.02 -13.71 -10.51
CA ALA A 203 7.60 -13.59 -10.21
C ALA A 203 6.80 -14.47 -11.16
N LYS A 204 5.55 -14.80 -10.76
CA LYS A 204 4.56 -15.37 -11.66
C LYS A 204 3.41 -14.38 -11.85
N ILE A 205 2.94 -14.23 -13.09
CA ILE A 205 1.83 -13.36 -13.45
C ILE A 205 0.89 -14.06 -14.43
N VAL A 206 -0.41 -13.76 -14.34
CA VAL A 206 -1.37 -14.06 -15.40
C VAL A 206 -1.49 -12.83 -16.28
N ASP A 207 -1.18 -12.99 -17.56
CA ASP A 207 -1.29 -11.94 -18.58
C ASP A 207 -2.73 -11.78 -19.11
N VAL A 208 -2.92 -10.79 -20.00
CA VAL A 208 -4.23 -10.53 -20.61
C VAL A 208 -4.76 -11.69 -21.48
N LYS A 209 -3.88 -12.59 -21.93
CA LYS A 209 -4.23 -13.80 -22.68
C LYS A 209 -4.51 -15.01 -21.78
N GLY A 210 -4.53 -14.81 -20.45
CA GLY A 210 -4.72 -15.88 -19.47
C GLY A 210 -3.50 -16.82 -19.31
N ARG A 211 -2.34 -16.47 -19.86
CA ARG A 211 -1.13 -17.29 -19.73
C ARG A 211 -0.46 -17.02 -18.39
N ILE A 212 0.03 -18.07 -17.75
CA ILE A 212 0.86 -17.97 -16.54
C ILE A 212 2.32 -17.85 -17.00
N LEU A 213 2.96 -16.74 -16.67
CA LEU A 213 4.32 -16.42 -17.08
C LEU A 213 5.21 -16.27 -15.84
N ASP A 214 6.40 -16.88 -15.85
CA ASP A 214 7.52 -16.58 -14.97
C ASP A 214 8.37 -15.43 -15.55
N ARG A 215 9.47 -15.06 -14.88
CA ARG A 215 10.37 -14.00 -15.37
C ARG A 215 10.84 -14.24 -16.81
N LYS A 216 11.22 -15.47 -17.15
CA LYS A 216 11.66 -15.82 -18.50
C LYS A 216 10.54 -15.61 -19.51
N GLY A 217 9.33 -16.05 -19.18
CA GLY A 217 8.14 -15.90 -20.05
C GLY A 217 7.66 -14.46 -20.17
N MET A 218 7.81 -13.65 -19.13
CA MET A 218 7.51 -12.20 -19.14
C MET A 218 8.49 -11.40 -20.00
N GLY A 219 9.76 -11.78 -20.03
CA GLY A 219 10.85 -10.94 -20.49
C GLY A 219 11.16 -9.80 -19.53
N GLU A 220 12.29 -9.11 -19.74
CA GLU A 220 12.81 -8.15 -18.77
C GLU A 220 11.95 -6.89 -18.62
N ASP A 221 11.25 -6.44 -19.66
CA ASP A 221 10.44 -5.21 -19.58
C ASP A 221 9.18 -5.38 -18.73
N LEU A 222 8.43 -6.47 -18.89
CA LEU A 222 7.26 -6.75 -18.05
C LEU A 222 7.71 -7.08 -16.61
N PHE A 223 8.78 -7.86 -16.45
CA PHE A 223 9.34 -8.14 -15.12
C PHE A 223 9.80 -6.86 -14.41
N TRP A 224 10.43 -5.92 -15.14
CA TRP A 224 10.75 -4.60 -14.60
C TRP A 224 9.47 -3.86 -14.18
N ALA A 225 8.46 -3.79 -15.06
CA ALA A 225 7.24 -3.00 -14.83
C ALA A 225 6.46 -3.42 -13.57
N ILE A 226 6.41 -4.72 -13.24
CA ILE A 226 5.67 -5.21 -12.07
C ILE A 226 6.41 -5.03 -10.74
N ARG A 227 7.69 -4.65 -10.77
CA ARG A 227 8.51 -4.42 -9.59
C ARG A 227 8.49 -2.95 -9.13
N GLY A 228 7.31 -2.41 -8.83
CA GLY A 228 7.13 -1.03 -8.37
C GLY A 228 6.30 -0.13 -9.28
N GLY A 229 5.91 -0.61 -10.49
CA GLY A 229 5.08 0.14 -11.44
C GLY A 229 3.57 -0.08 -11.30
N GLY A 230 3.14 -0.85 -10.29
CA GLY A 230 1.74 -1.18 -10.08
C GLY A 230 1.32 -2.41 -10.89
N GLY A 231 1.62 -3.61 -10.40
CA GLY A 231 1.41 -4.89 -11.10
C GLY A 231 0.02 -5.07 -11.68
N ALA A 232 -1.02 -4.59 -10.99
CA ALA A 232 -2.41 -4.65 -11.44
C ALA A 232 -2.71 -3.85 -12.73
N SER A 233 -1.78 -3.06 -13.24
CA SER A 233 -1.88 -2.42 -14.55
C SER A 233 -1.45 -3.34 -15.71
N PHE A 234 -0.76 -4.45 -15.43
CA PHE A 234 -0.11 -5.30 -16.44
C PHE A 234 -0.63 -6.72 -16.46
N GLY A 235 -1.25 -7.17 -15.37
CA GLY A 235 -1.74 -8.53 -15.19
C GLY A 235 -2.10 -8.81 -13.73
N VAL A 236 -2.33 -10.09 -13.44
CA VAL A 236 -2.56 -10.56 -12.06
C VAL A 236 -1.30 -11.26 -11.56
N VAL A 237 -0.55 -10.60 -10.67
CA VAL A 237 0.61 -11.23 -10.05
C VAL A 237 0.14 -12.34 -9.10
N LEU A 238 0.68 -13.53 -9.28
CA LEU A 238 0.34 -14.73 -8.50
C LEU A 238 1.27 -14.90 -7.30
N SER A 239 2.58 -14.70 -7.50
CA SER A 239 3.62 -14.86 -6.49
C SER A 239 4.89 -14.12 -6.87
N TYR A 240 5.73 -13.85 -5.87
CA TYR A 240 7.09 -13.32 -6.03
C TYR A 240 8.11 -14.28 -5.43
N LYS A 241 9.24 -14.47 -6.10
CA LYS A 241 10.46 -15.02 -5.51
C LYS A 241 11.30 -13.87 -4.97
N ILE A 242 11.59 -13.88 -3.68
CA ILE A 242 12.30 -12.82 -2.98
C ILE A 242 13.61 -13.34 -2.38
N GLY A 243 14.63 -12.48 -2.35
CA GLY A 243 15.85 -12.68 -1.59
C GLY A 243 15.66 -12.22 -0.14
N LEU A 244 16.01 -13.07 0.82
CA LEU A 244 16.03 -12.71 2.23
C LEU A 244 17.35 -12.00 2.56
N VAL A 245 17.34 -11.15 3.58
CA VAL A 245 18.50 -10.34 3.98
C VAL A 245 19.00 -10.76 5.35
N PRO A 246 20.32 -10.68 5.62
CA PRO A 246 20.86 -10.96 6.93
C PRO A 246 20.41 -9.92 7.95
N VAL A 247 20.05 -10.38 9.14
CA VAL A 247 19.76 -9.54 10.31
C VAL A 247 20.56 -10.06 11.50
N PRO A 248 21.03 -9.19 12.41
CA PRO A 248 21.71 -9.63 13.62
C PRO A 248 20.73 -10.33 14.58
N GLU A 249 21.24 -11.16 15.48
CA GLU A 249 20.42 -11.79 16.52
C GLU A 249 19.80 -10.75 17.45
N THR A 250 20.52 -9.66 17.72
CA THR A 250 20.04 -8.53 18.53
C THR A 250 19.72 -7.34 17.64
N VAL A 251 18.51 -6.83 17.78
CA VAL A 251 18.00 -5.59 17.19
C VAL A 251 17.53 -4.69 18.32
N THR A 252 17.83 -3.41 18.26
CA THR A 252 17.40 -2.45 19.27
C THR A 252 16.33 -1.52 18.71
N VAL A 253 15.28 -1.31 19.48
CA VAL A 253 14.21 -0.36 19.15
C VAL A 253 14.07 0.67 20.28
N PHE A 254 13.61 1.89 19.93
CA PHE A 254 13.34 2.95 20.90
C PHE A 254 12.21 3.88 20.43
N ARG A 255 11.64 4.62 21.40
CA ARG A 255 10.71 5.73 21.14
C ARG A 255 11.00 6.87 22.10
N ILE A 256 11.31 8.05 21.56
CA ILE A 256 11.46 9.29 22.32
C ILE A 256 10.45 10.30 21.80
N GLU A 257 9.75 10.96 22.72
CA GLU A 257 8.75 11.97 22.39
C GLU A 257 9.19 13.33 22.92
N ARG A 258 8.97 14.38 22.16
CA ARG A 258 9.22 15.77 22.52
C ARG A 258 8.06 16.65 22.06
N THR A 259 7.65 17.57 22.90
CA THR A 259 6.68 18.63 22.54
C THR A 259 7.41 19.91 22.15
N LEU A 260 6.69 20.90 21.63
CA LEU A 260 7.28 22.22 21.33
C LEU A 260 7.93 22.84 22.58
N ALA A 261 7.29 22.72 23.75
CA ALA A 261 7.86 23.17 25.01
C ALA A 261 9.14 22.40 25.44
N GLN A 262 9.38 21.23 24.87
CA GLN A 262 10.55 20.38 25.07
C GLN A 262 11.55 20.48 23.91
N ASN A 263 11.61 21.63 23.27
CA ASN A 263 12.55 21.91 22.18
C ASN A 263 12.38 21.04 20.91
N ALA A 264 11.15 20.57 20.62
CA ALA A 264 10.91 19.72 19.46
C ALA A 264 11.33 20.37 18.14
N THR A 265 11.18 21.69 17.97
CA THR A 265 11.57 22.40 16.75
C THR A 265 13.05 22.23 16.43
N GLU A 266 13.93 22.41 17.40
CA GLU A 266 15.39 22.24 17.22
C GLU A 266 15.73 20.79 16.88
N ILE A 267 15.16 19.83 17.61
CA ILE A 267 15.43 18.41 17.42
C ILE A 267 14.93 17.94 16.04
N VAL A 268 13.73 18.37 15.60
CA VAL A 268 13.19 18.07 14.26
C VAL A 268 14.03 18.76 13.18
N TYR A 269 14.46 20.01 13.40
CA TYR A 269 15.36 20.68 12.48
C TYR A 269 16.66 19.90 12.30
N ARG A 270 17.27 19.46 13.39
CA ARG A 270 18.51 18.68 13.37
C ARG A 270 18.33 17.31 12.73
N TRP A 271 17.20 16.64 12.97
CA TRP A 271 16.86 15.33 12.38
C TRP A 271 17.00 15.33 10.86
N GLN A 272 16.64 16.41 10.17
CA GLN A 272 16.69 16.53 8.71
C GLN A 272 18.12 16.45 8.13
N PHE A 273 19.13 16.75 8.92
CA PHE A 273 20.54 16.70 8.49
C PHE A 273 21.22 15.37 8.85
N VAL A 274 20.58 14.58 9.69
CA VAL A 274 21.13 13.37 10.28
C VAL A 274 20.49 12.13 9.70
N ALA A 275 19.17 12.10 9.60
CA ALA A 275 18.39 10.89 9.45
C ALA A 275 18.68 10.08 8.17
N ASP A 276 19.08 10.74 7.08
CA ASP A 276 19.49 10.13 5.82
C ASP A 276 20.98 9.77 5.75
N LYS A 277 21.82 10.23 6.72
CA LYS A 277 23.28 10.11 6.70
C LYS A 277 23.88 9.30 7.83
N ILE A 278 23.16 9.14 8.95
CA ILE A 278 23.60 8.33 10.09
C ILE A 278 23.81 6.86 9.67
N ASP A 279 24.36 6.03 10.53
CA ASP A 279 24.60 4.60 10.26
C ASP A 279 23.44 3.95 9.49
N ASN A 280 23.74 3.19 8.42
CA ASN A 280 22.72 2.60 7.56
C ASN A 280 21.89 1.51 8.26
N GLY A 281 22.40 0.91 9.33
CA GLY A 281 21.65 -0.01 10.20
C GLY A 281 20.63 0.67 11.10
N LEU A 282 20.62 2.01 11.17
CA LEU A 282 19.72 2.80 11.98
C LEU A 282 18.65 3.48 11.12
N PHE A 283 17.41 3.25 11.46
CA PHE A 283 16.24 3.92 10.89
C PHE A 283 15.51 4.70 11.99
N ILE A 284 15.35 6.02 11.82
CA ILE A 284 14.66 6.89 12.78
C ILE A 284 13.46 7.54 12.10
N ARG A 285 12.28 6.96 12.25
CA ARG A 285 11.01 7.57 11.81
C ARG A 285 10.68 8.75 12.71
N LEU A 286 10.24 9.85 12.12
CA LEU A 286 9.67 10.98 12.82
C LEU A 286 8.15 11.03 12.59
N LEU A 287 7.39 10.95 13.67
CA LEU A 287 5.94 11.10 13.66
C LEU A 287 5.59 12.44 14.30
N LEU A 288 4.87 13.30 13.59
CA LEU A 288 4.45 14.62 14.05
C LEU A 288 2.92 14.63 14.18
N GLN A 289 2.43 14.92 15.38
CA GLN A 289 1.01 14.88 15.68
C GLN A 289 0.56 16.12 16.44
N PRO A 290 -0.52 16.81 16.03
CA PRO A 290 -1.17 17.77 16.90
C PRO A 290 -1.79 17.03 18.08
N VAL A 291 -1.51 17.49 19.28
CA VAL A 291 -2.01 16.91 20.53
C VAL A 291 -2.49 18.00 21.46
N THR A 292 -3.34 17.66 22.44
CA THR A 292 -3.76 18.56 23.51
C THR A 292 -3.17 18.05 24.83
N LEU A 293 -2.31 18.84 25.45
CA LEU A 293 -1.69 18.55 26.74
C LEU A 293 -2.05 19.67 27.71
N ASN A 294 -2.57 19.32 28.86
CA ASN A 294 -3.00 20.29 29.89
C ASN A 294 -3.89 21.42 29.30
N LYS A 295 -4.84 21.05 28.44
CA LYS A 295 -5.75 21.97 27.72
C LYS A 295 -5.09 22.89 26.68
N VAL A 296 -3.78 22.76 26.45
CA VAL A 296 -3.05 23.53 25.43
C VAL A 296 -2.82 22.66 24.19
N ARG A 297 -3.19 23.17 23.02
CA ARG A 297 -2.88 22.52 21.74
C ARG A 297 -1.40 22.74 21.40
N THR A 298 -0.71 21.68 21.08
CA THR A 298 0.71 21.67 20.70
C THR A 298 0.98 20.61 19.67
N VAL A 299 2.22 20.51 19.20
CA VAL A 299 2.69 19.39 18.34
C VAL A 299 3.61 18.50 19.18
N ARG A 300 3.40 17.19 19.04
CA ARG A 300 4.29 16.17 19.57
C ARG A 300 5.10 15.56 18.41
N ALA A 301 6.42 15.56 18.56
CA ALA A 301 7.36 14.86 17.72
C ALA A 301 7.77 13.56 18.38
N SER A 302 7.46 12.42 17.78
CA SER A 302 7.87 11.09 18.25
C SER A 302 8.95 10.54 17.30
N PHE A 303 10.14 10.30 17.86
CA PHE A 303 11.28 9.69 17.17
C PHE A 303 11.27 8.20 17.49
N ILE A 304 10.97 7.38 16.49
CA ILE A 304 10.82 5.93 16.65
C ILE A 304 11.94 5.26 15.85
N GLY A 305 12.82 4.56 16.54
CA GLY A 305 14.03 4.00 15.94
C GLY A 305 14.07 2.48 15.92
N GLN A 306 14.78 1.95 14.92
CA GLN A 306 15.25 0.57 14.85
C GLN A 306 16.71 0.57 14.44
N PHE A 307 17.54 -0.11 15.22
CA PHE A 307 18.95 -0.32 14.94
C PHE A 307 19.25 -1.81 14.80
N LEU A 308 19.97 -2.19 13.75
CA LEU A 308 20.44 -3.55 13.52
C LEU A 308 21.72 -3.81 14.32
N GLY A 309 21.59 -3.94 15.62
CA GLY A 309 22.65 -4.12 16.60
C GLY A 309 22.16 -3.92 18.04
N ASP A 310 23.07 -3.96 18.99
CA ASP A 310 22.81 -3.80 20.41
C ASP A 310 22.63 -2.34 20.84
N ALA A 311 22.12 -2.12 22.06
CA ALA A 311 21.84 -0.82 22.61
C ALA A 311 23.10 0.00 22.90
N GLU A 312 24.21 -0.65 23.27
CA GLU A 312 25.47 0.03 23.58
C GLU A 312 26.03 0.72 22.33
N LYS A 313 26.08 -0.02 21.22
CA LYS A 313 26.49 0.51 19.92
C LYS A 313 25.53 1.59 19.42
N LEU A 314 24.22 1.41 19.60
CA LEU A 314 23.22 2.42 19.25
C LEU A 314 23.46 3.73 20.00
N VAL A 315 23.68 3.70 21.32
CA VAL A 315 23.94 4.91 22.13
C VAL A 315 25.21 5.62 21.67
N GLN A 316 26.27 4.88 21.31
CA GLN A 316 27.48 5.47 20.73
C GLN A 316 27.20 6.17 19.38
N VAL A 317 26.48 5.52 18.47
CA VAL A 317 26.09 6.09 17.17
C VAL A 317 25.25 7.36 17.34
N MET A 318 24.28 7.31 18.25
CA MET A 318 23.40 8.46 18.53
C MET A 318 24.15 9.60 19.24
N GLY A 319 25.04 9.29 20.18
CA GLY A 319 25.86 10.30 20.87
C GLY A 319 26.79 11.05 19.92
N ALA A 320 27.32 10.37 18.90
CA ALA A 320 28.17 10.99 17.88
C ALA A 320 27.38 11.73 16.79
N GLY A 321 26.24 11.17 16.33
CA GLY A 321 25.52 11.65 15.16
C GLY A 321 24.28 12.51 15.44
N PHE A 322 23.61 12.28 16.57
CA PHE A 322 22.36 12.97 16.93
C PHE A 322 22.21 13.16 18.45
N PRO A 323 23.20 13.83 19.12
CA PRO A 323 23.17 14.02 20.58
C PRO A 323 21.98 14.84 21.06
N GLU A 324 21.40 15.70 20.21
CA GLU A 324 20.28 16.58 20.54
C GLU A 324 19.01 15.81 20.94
N LEU A 325 18.85 14.57 20.46
CA LEU A 325 17.73 13.71 20.84
C LEU A 325 17.84 13.26 22.31
N GLY A 326 19.07 13.10 22.82
CA GLY A 326 19.34 12.70 24.19
C GLY A 326 18.97 11.24 24.48
N LEU A 327 19.16 10.33 23.50
CA LEU A 327 18.91 8.89 23.68
C LEU A 327 19.84 8.30 24.74
N LYS A 328 19.27 7.56 25.68
CA LYS A 328 19.99 6.83 26.71
C LYS A 328 19.74 5.33 26.59
N LYS A 329 20.55 4.53 27.27
CA LYS A 329 20.44 3.06 27.24
C LYS A 329 19.10 2.56 27.80
N GLU A 330 18.58 3.23 28.83
CA GLU A 330 17.28 2.92 29.42
C GLU A 330 16.07 3.20 28.50
N ASP A 331 16.23 4.02 27.47
CA ASP A 331 15.21 4.26 26.43
C ASP A 331 15.15 3.12 25.38
N CYS A 332 16.15 2.24 25.41
CA CYS A 332 16.35 1.20 24.40
C CYS A 332 15.76 -0.13 24.85
N MET A 333 15.13 -0.84 23.92
CA MET A 333 14.68 -2.21 24.11
C MET A 333 15.42 -3.11 23.10
N GLU A 334 16.30 -3.99 23.62
CA GLU A 334 16.92 -5.05 22.85
C GLU A 334 15.95 -6.21 22.61
N THR A 335 15.90 -6.70 21.39
CA THR A 335 15.01 -7.79 21.00
C THR A 335 15.57 -8.49 19.76
N SER A 336 14.94 -9.57 19.29
CA SER A 336 15.21 -10.16 17.99
C SER A 336 14.58 -9.35 16.85
N TRP A 337 14.96 -9.63 15.59
CA TRP A 337 14.31 -9.01 14.44
C TRP A 337 12.79 -9.19 14.47
N ILE A 338 12.28 -10.39 14.76
CA ILE A 338 10.82 -10.61 14.83
C ILE A 338 10.16 -9.87 16.00
N GLY A 339 10.87 -9.73 17.13
CA GLY A 339 10.41 -8.89 18.24
C GLY A 339 10.31 -7.42 17.84
N SER A 340 11.25 -6.91 17.02
CA SER A 340 11.16 -5.56 16.48
C SER A 340 9.97 -5.39 15.54
N VAL A 341 9.60 -6.42 14.75
CA VAL A 341 8.37 -6.40 13.91
C VAL A 341 7.12 -6.24 14.78
N LEU A 342 7.03 -6.98 15.88
CA LEU A 342 5.91 -6.85 16.83
C LEU A 342 5.84 -5.45 17.45
N TYR A 343 6.98 -4.91 17.88
CA TYR A 343 7.08 -3.55 18.42
C TYR A 343 6.57 -2.50 17.43
N TRP A 344 7.01 -2.56 16.18
CA TRP A 344 6.59 -1.61 15.13
C TRP A 344 5.13 -1.79 14.68
N ALA A 345 4.56 -2.97 14.90
CA ALA A 345 3.14 -3.23 14.69
C ALA A 345 2.27 -2.80 15.89
N ASN A 346 2.87 -2.20 16.92
CA ASN A 346 2.25 -1.77 18.17
C ASN A 346 1.58 -2.93 18.95
N PHE A 347 2.18 -4.10 18.95
CA PHE A 347 1.81 -5.16 19.88
C PHE A 347 2.46 -4.91 21.24
N ASP A 348 1.80 -5.37 22.30
CA ASP A 348 2.32 -5.28 23.66
C ASP A 348 3.62 -6.09 23.81
N ASN A 349 4.49 -5.64 24.72
CA ASN A 349 5.72 -6.35 25.03
C ASN A 349 5.39 -7.77 25.56
N GLY A 350 6.12 -8.77 25.05
CA GLY A 350 5.87 -10.18 25.36
C GLY A 350 4.83 -10.86 24.47
N THR A 351 4.20 -10.16 23.51
CA THR A 351 3.36 -10.78 22.49
C THR A 351 4.15 -11.80 21.68
N LYS A 352 3.58 -12.99 21.49
CA LYS A 352 4.22 -14.06 20.73
C LYS A 352 4.14 -13.80 19.23
N PRO A 353 5.13 -14.25 18.42
CA PRO A 353 5.16 -14.04 16.97
C PRO A 353 3.93 -14.58 16.20
N GLU A 354 3.21 -15.56 16.77
CA GLU A 354 1.98 -16.11 16.19
C GLU A 354 0.89 -15.07 16.01
N ALA A 355 0.91 -13.98 16.78
CA ALA A 355 -0.01 -12.84 16.61
C ALA A 355 0.07 -12.22 15.21
N LEU A 356 1.23 -12.33 14.52
CA LEU A 356 1.43 -11.87 13.16
C LEU A 356 0.66 -12.67 12.11
N LEU A 357 0.15 -13.86 12.46
CA LEU A 357 -0.70 -14.68 11.60
C LEU A 357 -2.15 -14.18 11.53
N SER A 358 -2.53 -13.26 12.42
CA SER A 358 -3.86 -12.64 12.37
C SER A 358 -4.00 -11.80 11.09
N ARG A 359 -5.03 -12.10 10.32
CA ARG A 359 -5.37 -11.35 9.10
C ARG A 359 -6.38 -10.22 9.38
N VAL A 360 -6.82 -10.12 10.63
CA VAL A 360 -7.72 -9.06 11.10
C VAL A 360 -6.87 -7.93 11.66
N PRO A 361 -7.03 -6.68 11.20
CA PRO A 361 -6.34 -5.54 11.78
C PRO A 361 -6.86 -5.25 13.19
N ASN A 362 -5.99 -4.70 14.05
CA ASN A 362 -6.37 -4.31 15.41
C ASN A 362 -7.49 -3.25 15.44
N SER A 363 -7.56 -2.42 14.40
CA SER A 363 -8.63 -1.43 14.24
C SER A 363 -8.88 -1.14 12.76
N VAL A 364 -10.11 -0.74 12.44
CA VAL A 364 -10.48 -0.12 11.17
C VAL A 364 -11.13 1.23 11.47
N SER A 365 -10.87 2.22 10.64
CA SER A 365 -11.40 3.58 10.79
C SER A 365 -11.66 4.20 9.43
N TYR A 366 -12.31 5.35 9.44
CA TYR A 366 -12.31 6.23 8.26
C TYR A 366 -10.93 6.88 8.15
N GLY A 367 -10.47 7.16 6.94
CA GLY A 367 -9.16 7.77 6.79
C GLY A 367 -8.88 8.32 5.39
N LYS A 368 -7.94 9.28 5.33
CA LYS A 368 -7.35 9.80 4.09
C LYS A 368 -5.84 9.91 4.26
N ARG A 369 -5.12 9.65 3.18
CA ARG A 369 -3.66 9.72 3.14
C ARG A 369 -3.22 10.52 1.92
N LYS A 370 -2.05 11.19 2.05
CA LYS A 370 -1.32 11.82 0.95
C LYS A 370 0.17 11.59 1.17
N SER A 371 1.00 11.89 0.17
CA SER A 371 2.44 11.75 0.30
C SER A 371 3.21 12.83 -0.45
N ASP A 372 4.44 13.08 0.03
CA ASP A 372 5.43 13.96 -0.56
C ASP A 372 6.84 13.41 -0.35
N TYR A 373 7.83 14.08 -0.95
CA TYR A 373 9.25 13.88 -0.72
C TYR A 373 9.92 15.18 -0.28
N LEU A 374 10.73 15.10 0.76
CA LEU A 374 11.58 16.21 1.22
C LEU A 374 12.97 16.05 0.60
N GLN A 375 13.42 17.08 -0.12
CA GLN A 375 14.73 17.10 -0.79
C GLN A 375 15.70 18.11 -0.17
N ASN A 376 15.17 19.17 0.42
CA ASN A 376 15.94 20.19 1.12
C ASN A 376 15.42 20.35 2.54
N PRO A 377 16.28 20.61 3.53
CA PRO A 377 15.85 20.86 4.90
C PRO A 377 14.91 22.07 5.00
N ILE A 378 13.85 21.94 5.78
CA ILE A 378 12.93 23.01 6.14
C ILE A 378 13.61 23.87 7.21
N SER A 379 13.63 25.19 7.05
CA SER A 379 14.18 26.10 8.07
C SER A 379 13.38 26.04 9.37
N LYS A 380 13.97 26.50 10.47
CA LYS A 380 13.28 26.58 11.77
C LYS A 380 12.01 27.42 11.68
N ASP A 381 12.08 28.58 11.01
CA ASP A 381 10.89 29.42 10.78
C ASP A 381 9.82 28.70 9.95
N GLY A 382 10.24 27.92 8.96
CA GLY A 382 9.35 27.07 8.18
C GLY A 382 8.67 25.99 9.04
N LEU A 383 9.41 25.36 9.95
CA LEU A 383 8.85 24.40 10.91
C LEU A 383 7.84 25.08 11.85
N GLU A 384 8.14 26.27 12.38
CA GLU A 384 7.21 27.02 13.22
C GLU A 384 5.90 27.37 12.47
N LEU A 385 5.98 27.72 11.19
CA LEU A 385 4.79 27.92 10.36
C LEU A 385 4.00 26.63 10.17
N ILE A 386 4.69 25.49 10.01
CA ILE A 386 4.07 24.17 9.89
C ILE A 386 3.37 23.78 11.19
N TRP A 387 3.99 24.03 12.36
CA TRP A 387 3.35 23.76 13.66
C TRP A 387 2.06 24.54 13.84
N LYS A 388 2.07 25.83 13.53
CA LYS A 388 0.87 26.68 13.56
C LYS A 388 -0.21 26.11 12.64
N LYS A 389 0.16 25.72 11.42
CA LYS A 389 -0.79 25.13 10.45
C LYS A 389 -1.35 23.79 10.91
N MET A 390 -0.54 22.90 11.49
CA MET A 390 -0.99 21.64 12.05
C MET A 390 -2.01 21.83 13.18
N ILE A 391 -1.75 22.78 14.08
CA ILE A 391 -2.64 23.12 15.18
C ILE A 391 -3.96 23.71 14.65
N GLU A 392 -3.91 24.55 13.61
CA GLU A 392 -5.07 25.16 12.96
C GLU A 392 -5.98 24.10 12.29
N VAL A 393 -5.40 23.20 11.48
CA VAL A 393 -6.20 22.23 10.72
C VAL A 393 -6.76 21.09 11.57
N GLY A 394 -6.16 20.77 12.71
CA GLY A 394 -6.75 19.85 13.69
C GLY A 394 -6.08 18.50 13.83
N LYS A 395 -6.65 17.40 13.28
CA LYS A 395 -6.17 16.03 13.55
C LYS A 395 -5.05 15.54 12.62
N THR A 396 -4.82 16.21 11.48
CA THR A 396 -3.87 15.72 10.48
C THR A 396 -2.44 15.76 10.98
N GLY A 397 -1.76 14.61 10.95
CA GLY A 397 -0.36 14.46 11.30
C GLY A 397 0.52 14.04 10.12
N PHE A 398 1.82 13.95 10.38
CA PHE A 398 2.84 13.52 9.43
C PHE A 398 3.61 12.29 9.91
N VAL A 399 4.07 11.48 8.97
CA VAL A 399 5.07 10.45 9.19
C VAL A 399 6.22 10.67 8.21
N PHE A 400 7.37 11.05 8.72
CA PHE A 400 8.61 11.22 7.95
C PHE A 400 9.42 9.93 8.05
N ASN A 401 9.74 9.34 6.90
CA ASN A 401 10.52 8.11 6.81
C ASN A 401 11.85 8.43 6.09
N PRO A 402 13.00 8.34 6.79
CA PRO A 402 14.30 8.75 6.25
C PRO A 402 14.72 7.86 5.09
N TYR A 403 15.44 8.46 4.15
CA TYR A 403 16.09 7.81 3.01
C TYR A 403 17.60 7.68 3.26
N GLY A 404 18.43 7.86 2.26
CA GLY A 404 19.87 7.67 2.36
C GLY A 404 20.31 6.21 2.30
N GLY A 405 21.57 5.95 2.56
CA GLY A 405 22.14 4.61 2.47
C GLY A 405 21.82 3.93 1.13
N ARG A 406 21.38 2.67 1.17
CA ARG A 406 21.07 1.88 -0.03
C ARG A 406 20.08 2.55 -0.97
N MET A 407 19.17 3.37 -0.44
CA MET A 407 18.22 4.13 -1.27
C MET A 407 18.92 5.15 -2.20
N SER A 408 20.07 5.68 -1.82
CA SER A 408 20.85 6.61 -2.63
C SER A 408 21.80 5.93 -3.62
N GLU A 409 22.07 4.63 -3.42
CA GLU A 409 22.99 3.86 -4.26
C GLU A 409 22.27 3.23 -5.47
N ILE A 410 20.99 2.88 -5.34
CA ILE A 410 20.22 2.24 -6.40
C ILE A 410 19.77 3.29 -7.42
N PRO A 411 20.08 3.10 -8.73
CA PRO A 411 19.66 4.03 -9.77
C PRO A 411 18.12 4.17 -9.84
N ALA A 412 17.64 5.37 -10.16
CA ALA A 412 16.21 5.67 -10.28
C ALA A 412 15.47 4.83 -11.35
N GLY A 413 16.21 4.31 -12.36
CA GLY A 413 15.66 3.47 -13.43
C GLY A 413 15.76 1.95 -13.19
N GLU A 414 16.41 1.51 -12.10
CA GLU A 414 16.61 0.08 -11.79
C GLU A 414 15.27 -0.66 -11.62
N THR A 415 14.32 0.00 -10.99
CA THR A 415 12.92 -0.42 -10.90
C THR A 415 12.01 0.75 -11.33
N PRO A 416 10.73 0.55 -11.59
CA PRO A 416 9.80 1.66 -11.87
C PRO A 416 9.71 2.71 -10.75
N PHE A 417 10.04 2.35 -9.51
CA PHE A 417 10.06 3.28 -8.37
C PHE A 417 11.26 4.23 -8.47
N PRO A 418 11.07 5.54 -8.79
CA PRO A 418 12.16 6.42 -9.15
C PRO A 418 12.73 7.25 -7.98
N HIS A 419 12.00 7.35 -6.87
CA HIS A 419 12.35 8.24 -5.76
C HIS A 419 13.50 7.65 -4.93
N ARG A 420 14.74 7.88 -5.38
CA ARG A 420 15.98 7.31 -4.85
C ARG A 420 16.87 8.42 -4.28
N ALA A 421 18.10 8.59 -4.78
CA ALA A 421 19.02 9.62 -4.36
C ALA A 421 18.39 11.03 -4.40
N GLY A 422 18.89 11.94 -3.54
CA GLY A 422 18.43 13.33 -3.46
C GLY A 422 17.21 13.56 -2.57
N ASN A 423 16.61 12.50 -2.02
CA ASN A 423 15.53 12.63 -1.05
C ASN A 423 16.05 12.42 0.39
N ILE A 424 15.80 13.39 1.27
CA ILE A 424 16.07 13.25 2.72
C ILE A 424 15.10 12.25 3.32
N CYS A 425 13.81 12.38 3.00
CA CYS A 425 12.78 11.49 3.49
C CYS A 425 11.54 11.51 2.59
N LYS A 426 10.68 10.50 2.78
CA LYS A 426 9.31 10.48 2.32
C LYS A 426 8.38 10.90 3.45
N ILE A 427 7.40 11.74 3.12
CA ILE A 427 6.36 12.22 4.04
C ILE A 427 5.05 11.50 3.73
N GLN A 428 4.39 10.96 4.75
CA GLN A 428 2.99 10.57 4.70
C GLN A 428 2.18 11.57 5.51
N TYR A 429 1.13 12.11 4.93
CA TYR A 429 0.07 12.82 5.63
C TYR A 429 -0.98 11.80 6.06
N SER A 430 -1.49 11.94 7.26
CA SER A 430 -2.40 10.96 7.85
C SER A 430 -3.47 11.64 8.70
N VAL A 431 -4.73 11.34 8.39
CA VAL A 431 -5.86 11.64 9.25
C VAL A 431 -6.77 10.42 9.34
N ASN A 432 -7.17 10.09 10.56
CA ASN A 432 -8.19 9.08 10.86
C ASN A 432 -9.33 9.73 11.64
N TRP A 433 -10.53 9.17 11.47
CA TRP A 433 -11.70 9.54 12.27
C TRP A 433 -12.62 8.34 12.46
N ASP A 434 -13.45 8.41 13.50
CA ASP A 434 -14.38 7.36 13.87
C ASP A 434 -15.84 7.77 13.62
N ASP A 435 -16.08 9.09 13.45
CA ASP A 435 -17.40 9.64 13.18
C ASP A 435 -17.88 9.25 11.79
N ALA A 436 -19.03 8.59 11.71
CA ALA A 436 -19.63 8.20 10.44
C ALA A 436 -20.34 9.39 9.77
N GLY A 437 -20.37 9.39 8.43
CA GLY A 437 -21.15 10.31 7.64
C GLY A 437 -20.33 11.23 6.73
N LEU A 438 -21.02 11.80 5.73
CA LEU A 438 -20.38 12.67 4.73
C LEU A 438 -19.85 13.99 5.31
N ALA A 439 -20.48 14.51 6.36
CA ALA A 439 -20.03 15.74 7.01
C ALA A 439 -18.64 15.56 7.65
N ALA A 440 -18.45 14.46 8.41
CA ALA A 440 -17.16 14.13 8.99
C ALA A 440 -16.11 13.86 7.90
N ASP A 441 -16.47 13.12 6.84
CA ASP A 441 -15.56 12.90 5.70
C ASP A 441 -15.08 14.22 5.11
N ASN A 442 -16.01 15.13 4.80
CA ASN A 442 -15.69 16.42 4.18
C ASN A 442 -14.77 17.25 5.09
N GLU A 443 -15.05 17.29 6.39
CA GLU A 443 -14.22 18.00 7.37
C GLU A 443 -12.78 17.47 7.40
N TYR A 444 -12.60 16.15 7.61
CA TYR A 444 -11.25 15.60 7.77
C TYR A 444 -10.48 15.51 6.45
N ILE A 445 -11.18 15.30 5.32
CA ILE A 445 -10.56 15.37 4.00
C ILE A 445 -10.11 16.81 3.69
N ASP A 446 -10.90 17.85 4.07
CA ASP A 446 -10.49 19.24 3.93
C ASP A 446 -9.27 19.56 4.80
N GLN A 447 -9.23 19.11 6.04
CA GLN A 447 -8.06 19.28 6.92
C GLN A 447 -6.76 18.79 6.26
N ILE A 448 -6.75 17.56 5.75
CA ILE A 448 -5.54 16.99 5.12
C ILE A 448 -5.21 17.70 3.80
N ARG A 449 -6.20 18.12 3.01
CA ARG A 449 -6.00 18.88 1.77
C ARG A 449 -5.39 20.26 2.05
N ARG A 450 -5.88 20.98 3.06
CA ARG A 450 -5.33 22.29 3.47
C ARG A 450 -3.88 22.15 3.94
N LEU A 451 -3.56 21.13 4.76
CA LEU A 451 -2.20 20.89 5.20
C LEU A 451 -1.28 20.49 4.03
N TYR A 452 -1.77 19.62 3.13
CA TYR A 452 -1.04 19.22 1.93
C TYR A 452 -0.76 20.41 1.00
N ALA A 453 -1.72 21.29 0.78
CA ALA A 453 -1.54 22.50 -0.01
C ALA A 453 -0.51 23.44 0.63
N PHE A 454 -0.58 23.64 1.96
CA PHE A 454 0.37 24.46 2.70
C PHE A 454 1.82 23.97 2.59
N MET A 455 2.03 22.67 2.48
CA MET A 455 3.37 22.07 2.37
C MET A 455 4.04 22.27 1.00
N ALA A 456 3.35 22.77 -0.02
CA ALA A 456 3.89 22.90 -1.38
C ALA A 456 5.23 23.64 -1.49
N PRO A 457 5.52 24.72 -0.73
CA PRO A 457 6.83 25.39 -0.77
C PRO A 457 8.00 24.55 -0.25
N PHE A 458 7.73 23.57 0.62
CA PHE A 458 8.73 22.84 1.38
C PHE A 458 9.12 21.48 0.80
N VAL A 459 8.36 20.97 -0.17
CA VAL A 459 8.51 19.60 -0.70
C VAL A 459 9.05 19.59 -2.13
N SER A 460 9.32 18.40 -2.69
CA SER A 460 9.81 18.22 -4.05
C SER A 460 8.96 18.95 -5.09
N LYS A 461 9.61 19.42 -6.17
CA LYS A 461 8.98 20.22 -7.24
C LYS A 461 9.40 19.68 -8.60
N ALA A 462 8.58 19.94 -9.60
CA ALA A 462 8.83 19.68 -11.01
C ALA A 462 9.12 18.21 -11.39
N PRO A 463 8.25 17.27 -11.06
CA PRO A 463 6.96 17.40 -10.42
C PRO A 463 7.03 17.26 -8.88
N ARG A 464 5.98 17.67 -8.19
CA ARG A 464 5.75 17.28 -6.80
C ARG A 464 5.50 15.78 -6.75
N GLY A 465 6.45 15.02 -6.17
CA GLY A 465 6.46 13.57 -6.17
C GLY A 465 5.40 12.97 -5.24
N ALA A 466 4.97 11.74 -5.52
CA ALA A 466 4.07 10.98 -4.67
C ALA A 466 4.49 9.50 -4.63
N TYR A 467 4.04 8.76 -3.60
CA TYR A 467 4.35 7.34 -3.45
C TYR A 467 3.16 6.48 -3.86
N LEU A 468 3.37 5.56 -4.80
CA LEU A 468 2.30 4.75 -5.39
C LEU A 468 1.52 3.94 -4.34
N ASN A 469 2.18 3.33 -3.34
CA ASN A 469 1.47 2.59 -2.28
C ASN A 469 0.74 3.51 -1.27
N TYR A 470 0.93 4.82 -1.38
CA TYR A 470 0.13 5.84 -0.69
C TYR A 470 -0.81 6.53 -1.67
N ARG A 471 -1.46 5.71 -2.48
CA ARG A 471 -2.32 6.13 -3.57
C ARG A 471 -3.34 7.19 -3.13
N ASP A 472 -3.49 8.22 -3.96
CA ASP A 472 -4.29 9.40 -3.67
C ASP A 472 -4.99 9.87 -4.96
N LEU A 473 -6.31 9.70 -5.01
CA LEU A 473 -7.10 10.08 -6.17
C LEU A 473 -7.20 11.59 -6.38
N ASP A 474 -6.86 12.40 -5.36
CA ASP A 474 -6.87 13.86 -5.50
C ASP A 474 -5.77 14.37 -6.47
N ILE A 475 -4.74 13.57 -6.78
CA ILE A 475 -3.67 13.97 -7.70
C ILE A 475 -3.98 13.74 -9.17
N GLY A 476 -5.14 13.17 -9.47
CA GLY A 476 -5.64 12.88 -10.81
C GLY A 476 -6.10 11.44 -10.98
N THR A 477 -7.04 11.24 -11.89
CA THR A 477 -7.59 9.94 -12.24
C THR A 477 -7.81 9.86 -13.75
N ASN A 478 -7.84 8.63 -14.30
CA ASN A 478 -8.45 8.35 -15.59
C ASN A 478 -9.97 8.36 -15.41
N GLN A 479 -10.67 9.26 -16.07
CA GLN A 479 -12.12 9.35 -15.98
C GLN A 479 -12.79 8.11 -16.55
N ASN A 480 -13.63 7.47 -15.73
CA ASN A 480 -14.47 6.34 -16.13
C ASN A 480 -13.72 5.16 -16.77
N GLY A 481 -12.44 4.96 -16.41
CA GLY A 481 -11.63 3.88 -16.97
C GLY A 481 -11.30 4.05 -18.45
N LYS A 482 -11.52 5.24 -19.02
CA LYS A 482 -11.02 5.58 -20.35
C LYS A 482 -9.50 5.61 -20.33
N ASN A 483 -8.90 5.08 -21.39
CA ASN A 483 -7.46 5.04 -21.53
C ASN A 483 -6.96 6.36 -22.11
N SER A 484 -6.80 7.38 -21.27
CA SER A 484 -6.23 8.66 -21.66
C SER A 484 -4.78 8.76 -21.19
N TYR A 485 -3.84 8.88 -22.13
CA TYR A 485 -2.44 9.12 -21.82
C TYR A 485 -2.25 10.43 -21.06
N GLU A 486 -2.91 11.50 -21.48
CA GLU A 486 -2.77 12.82 -20.84
C GLU A 486 -3.31 12.81 -19.40
N GLU A 487 -4.46 12.18 -19.15
CA GLU A 487 -4.98 12.02 -17.79
C GLU A 487 -4.03 11.16 -16.94
N GLY A 488 -3.55 10.04 -17.51
CA GLY A 488 -2.61 9.14 -16.85
C GLY A 488 -1.27 9.80 -16.51
N LYS A 489 -0.82 10.73 -17.35
CA LYS A 489 0.43 11.48 -17.16
C LYS A 489 0.37 12.37 -15.92
N VAL A 490 -0.79 12.92 -15.56
CA VAL A 490 -0.96 13.81 -14.39
C VAL A 490 -0.53 13.13 -13.08
N TYR A 491 -0.93 11.90 -12.85
CA TYR A 491 -0.50 11.13 -11.68
C TYR A 491 0.74 10.28 -11.96
N GLY A 492 0.93 9.83 -13.20
CA GLY A 492 2.05 9.01 -13.61
C GLY A 492 3.39 9.70 -13.42
N ASP A 493 3.51 10.96 -13.83
CA ASP A 493 4.72 11.75 -13.63
C ASP A 493 5.07 11.93 -12.14
N LYS A 494 4.06 12.01 -11.27
CA LYS A 494 4.28 12.16 -9.82
C LYS A 494 4.75 10.86 -9.15
N TYR A 495 4.20 9.72 -9.58
CA TYR A 495 4.56 8.42 -9.03
C TYR A 495 5.87 7.88 -9.63
N PHE A 496 6.11 8.11 -10.92
CA PHE A 496 7.13 7.40 -11.67
C PHE A 496 8.21 8.29 -12.30
N LEU A 497 8.06 9.62 -12.25
CA LEU A 497 9.00 10.56 -12.86
C LEU A 497 9.38 10.14 -14.29
N GLY A 498 10.68 10.10 -14.63
CA GLY A 498 11.18 9.67 -15.94
C GLY A 498 10.86 8.22 -16.34
N ASN A 499 10.46 7.37 -15.39
CA ASN A 499 10.11 5.97 -15.66
C ASN A 499 8.69 5.78 -16.25
N PHE A 500 7.84 6.83 -16.17
CA PHE A 500 6.44 6.72 -16.60
C PHE A 500 6.31 6.32 -18.09
N GLN A 501 7.09 6.93 -18.98
CA GLN A 501 7.03 6.62 -20.40
C GLN A 501 7.40 5.16 -20.72
N ARG A 502 8.39 4.59 -20.01
CA ARG A 502 8.73 3.17 -20.17
C ARG A 502 7.58 2.28 -19.70
N LEU A 503 6.92 2.61 -18.59
CA LEU A 503 5.73 1.89 -18.11
C LEU A 503 4.60 1.90 -19.15
N VAL A 504 4.33 3.05 -19.78
CA VAL A 504 3.32 3.18 -20.85
C VAL A 504 3.68 2.33 -22.08
N LYS A 505 4.97 2.29 -22.46
CA LYS A 505 5.44 1.40 -23.56
C LYS A 505 5.18 -0.07 -23.22
N VAL A 506 5.58 -0.51 -22.02
CA VAL A 506 5.36 -1.89 -21.58
C VAL A 506 3.86 -2.20 -21.55
N LYS A 507 3.03 -1.33 -20.98
CA LYS A 507 1.57 -1.49 -20.97
C LYS A 507 1.00 -1.67 -22.37
N THR A 508 1.42 -0.82 -23.31
CA THR A 508 0.97 -0.87 -24.71
C THR A 508 1.31 -2.22 -25.39
N MET A 509 2.49 -2.79 -25.06
CA MET A 509 2.91 -4.08 -25.60
C MET A 509 2.14 -5.26 -25.00
N VAL A 510 1.95 -5.27 -23.67
CA VAL A 510 1.43 -6.46 -22.98
C VAL A 510 -0.09 -6.48 -22.83
N ASP A 511 -0.72 -5.31 -22.83
CA ASP A 511 -2.19 -5.16 -22.71
C ASP A 511 -2.69 -3.99 -23.57
N PRO A 512 -2.58 -4.10 -24.91
CA PRO A 512 -2.93 -3.02 -25.83
C PRO A 512 -4.42 -2.62 -25.78
N GLY A 513 -5.30 -3.53 -25.35
CA GLY A 513 -6.72 -3.27 -25.13
C GLY A 513 -7.05 -2.62 -23.80
N ASN A 514 -6.04 -2.36 -22.95
CA ASN A 514 -6.21 -1.80 -21.62
C ASN A 514 -7.27 -2.53 -20.76
N PHE A 515 -7.24 -3.86 -20.79
CA PHE A 515 -8.13 -4.69 -19.98
C PHE A 515 -7.85 -4.49 -18.48
N PHE A 516 -6.57 -4.56 -18.07
CA PHE A 516 -6.15 -4.31 -16.69
C PHE A 516 -6.09 -2.82 -16.40
N ARG A 517 -7.20 -2.27 -15.94
CA ARG A 517 -7.37 -0.85 -15.69
C ARG A 517 -7.99 -0.56 -14.32
N ASN A 518 -7.68 0.60 -13.80
CA ASN A 518 -8.29 1.21 -12.63
C ASN A 518 -8.15 2.74 -12.74
N GLU A 519 -8.65 3.46 -11.75
CA GLU A 519 -8.72 4.93 -11.73
C GLU A 519 -7.34 5.61 -11.87
N GLN A 520 -6.26 4.90 -11.54
CA GLN A 520 -4.87 5.38 -11.69
C GLN A 520 -3.96 4.29 -12.30
N SER A 521 -4.45 3.48 -13.21
CA SER A 521 -3.62 2.52 -13.92
C SER A 521 -2.70 3.20 -14.94
N ILE A 522 -1.63 2.50 -15.32
CA ILE A 522 -0.77 2.92 -16.42
C ILE A 522 -1.59 2.86 -17.71
N PRO A 523 -1.70 3.97 -18.48
CA PRO A 523 -2.41 3.98 -19.76
C PRO A 523 -1.59 3.33 -20.89
N THR A 524 -2.22 3.12 -22.04
CA THR A 524 -1.52 2.83 -23.30
C THR A 524 -1.29 4.11 -24.10
N PHE A 525 -0.41 4.08 -25.10
CA PHE A 525 -0.26 5.20 -26.05
C PHE A 525 -1.43 5.37 -27.03
N ARG A 526 -2.29 4.36 -27.14
CA ARG A 526 -3.48 4.43 -27.99
C ARG A 526 -4.68 4.81 -27.12
N ALA A 527 -5.37 5.86 -27.52
CA ALA A 527 -6.66 6.25 -26.95
C ALA A 527 -7.75 5.27 -27.40
#